data_551a905f33e659568bfccf28c866de6c
#
_entry.id   551a905f33e659568bfccf28c866de6c
#
_cell.length_a   1.000
_cell.length_b   1.000
_cell.length_c   1.000
_cell.angle_alpha   90.00
_cell.angle_beta   90.00
_cell.angle_gamma   90.00
#
_symmetry.space_group_name_H-M   'P 1'
#
loop_
_entity.id
_entity.type
_entity.pdbx_description
1 polymer ?
#
loop_
_entity_poly.entity_id
_entity_poly.type
_entity_poly.pdbx_seq_one_letter_code
_entity_poly.pdbx_strand_id
1 'polypeptide(L)'
;MNNCKICKNVILYIANENFGGKNMYRTKTCGELNISNANETVELAGWIQKIRDLGAMIFIDLRDQFGITQIVINDEALKEQAKTLTTESCIHISGKVVERSNKNTKIPTGEIEVIANKIEILGKCKNVLPFEINTDQEVREDLRLEYRFLDLRNEKLHNNILLRSKILKTLRDKMDELGFAEIQTPILANSSPEGARDYLVPSRLNPGEFYALPQAPQQFKQLLMVSGFDKYFQIAPCFRDEDPRADRAPGEFYQLDFEMSFATQEDVFKVIEEVVPYTFKKFT
;
A
#
# COMPACT_ATOMS: atom_id res chain seq x y z
N MET A 1 6.56 3.10 -20.04
CA MET A 1 5.29 3.13 -19.29
C MET A 1 4.05 3.60 -20.09
N ASN A 2 4.21 3.97 -21.36
CA ASN A 2 3.11 4.58 -22.14
C ASN A 2 2.15 3.61 -22.88
N ASN A 3 2.28 2.30 -22.72
CA ASN A 3 1.46 1.33 -23.47
C ASN A 3 0.61 0.36 -22.62
N CYS A 4 0.48 0.59 -21.32
CA CYS A 4 -0.42 -0.22 -20.51
C CYS A 4 -1.87 0.27 -20.67
N LYS A 5 -2.62 -0.31 -21.62
CA LYS A 5 -4.04 -0.03 -21.81
C LYS A 5 -4.91 -0.30 -20.57
N ILE A 6 -4.43 -1.14 -19.66
CA ILE A 6 -5.13 -1.47 -18.40
C ILE A 6 -5.05 -0.31 -17.41
N CYS A 7 -3.87 0.34 -17.30
CA CYS A 7 -3.71 1.50 -16.42
C CYS A 7 -4.52 2.71 -16.87
N LYS A 8 -4.68 2.94 -18.18
CA LYS A 8 -5.43 4.09 -18.68
C LYS A 8 -6.92 4.05 -18.30
N ASN A 9 -7.55 2.89 -18.28
CA ASN A 9 -8.99 2.82 -17.97
C ASN A 9 -9.28 2.86 -16.45
N VAL A 10 -8.36 2.40 -15.60
CA VAL A 10 -8.53 2.45 -14.13
C VAL A 10 -8.13 3.82 -13.58
N ILE A 11 -7.06 4.43 -14.11
CA ILE A 11 -6.57 5.75 -13.66
C ILE A 11 -7.49 6.89 -14.12
N LEU A 12 -8.11 6.78 -15.32
CA LEU A 12 -9.04 7.80 -15.83
C LEU A 12 -10.35 7.89 -15.03
N TYR A 13 -10.79 6.80 -14.38
CA TYR A 13 -11.99 6.82 -13.53
C TYR A 13 -11.74 7.48 -12.17
N ILE A 14 -10.47 7.51 -11.70
CA ILE A 14 -10.10 8.17 -10.45
C ILE A 14 -9.88 9.69 -10.65
N ALA A 15 -9.60 10.14 -11.88
CA ALA A 15 -9.15 11.51 -12.17
C ALA A 15 -10.24 12.49 -12.66
N ASN A 16 -11.43 12.04 -12.99
CA ASN A 16 -12.53 12.89 -13.48
C ASN A 16 -13.68 12.91 -12.49
N GLU A 17 -13.63 13.76 -11.49
CA GLU A 17 -14.70 14.62 -11.03
C GLU A 17 -14.41 15.22 -9.66
N ASN A 18 -14.67 16.49 -9.51
CA ASN A 18 -14.61 17.38 -8.37
C ASN A 18 -14.58 16.73 -6.98
N PHE A 19 -13.46 16.85 -6.28
CA PHE A 19 -13.31 16.57 -4.86
C PHE A 19 -14.08 17.59 -4.02
N GLY A 20 -15.36 17.41 -3.92
CA GLY A 20 -16.23 18.03 -2.93
C GLY A 20 -16.73 16.94 -1.98
N GLY A 21 -16.03 16.71 -0.91
CA GLY A 21 -16.44 16.18 0.40
C GLY A 21 -17.42 15.01 0.55
N LYS A 22 -17.81 14.27 -0.48
CA LYS A 22 -18.57 13.01 -0.37
C LYS A 22 -17.84 11.89 -1.09
N ASN A 23 -17.59 10.78 -0.39
CA ASN A 23 -17.20 9.52 -1.03
C ASN A 23 -18.32 9.08 -1.99
N MET A 24 -18.18 9.39 -3.29
CA MET A 24 -19.25 9.17 -4.28
C MET A 24 -19.65 7.69 -4.42
N TYR A 25 -18.75 6.76 -4.15
CA TYR A 25 -18.97 5.33 -4.36
C TYR A 25 -19.02 4.49 -3.07
N ARG A 26 -18.84 5.06 -1.89
CA ARG A 26 -18.83 4.29 -0.64
C ARG A 26 -19.37 5.07 0.53
N THR A 27 -20.31 4.47 1.26
CA THR A 27 -20.69 4.90 2.62
C THR A 27 -19.95 4.12 3.69
N LYS A 28 -19.52 2.89 3.35
CA LYS A 28 -18.79 1.96 4.22
C LYS A 28 -17.69 1.25 3.44
N THR A 29 -16.69 0.72 4.16
CA THR A 29 -15.66 -0.16 3.59
C THR A 29 -16.08 -1.62 3.69
N CYS A 30 -15.45 -2.49 2.86
CA CYS A 30 -15.75 -3.93 2.89
C CYS A 30 -15.25 -4.65 4.14
N GLY A 31 -14.49 -3.99 5.02
CA GLY A 31 -13.95 -4.59 6.25
C GLY A 31 -14.59 -4.10 7.55
N GLU A 32 -15.39 -3.02 7.51
CA GLU A 32 -15.93 -2.42 8.75
C GLU A 32 -17.35 -2.85 9.11
N LEU A 33 -18.05 -3.52 8.18
CA LEU A 33 -19.43 -3.95 8.41
C LEU A 33 -19.49 -5.09 9.45
N ASN A 34 -20.47 -4.99 10.31
CA ASN A 34 -20.75 -5.97 11.36
C ASN A 34 -22.26 -6.05 11.65
N ILE A 35 -22.65 -6.89 12.61
CA ILE A 35 -24.07 -7.13 12.93
C ILE A 35 -24.83 -5.87 13.36
N SER A 36 -24.16 -4.85 13.92
CA SER A 36 -24.81 -3.60 14.30
C SER A 36 -25.29 -2.79 13.09
N ASN A 37 -24.75 -3.04 11.90
CA ASN A 37 -25.17 -2.41 10.64
C ASN A 37 -26.36 -3.13 9.99
N ALA A 38 -26.92 -4.19 10.60
CA ALA A 38 -28.05 -4.92 10.05
C ALA A 38 -29.22 -3.98 9.79
N ASN A 39 -29.85 -4.14 8.62
CA ASN A 39 -30.91 -3.29 8.05
C ASN A 39 -30.47 -1.93 7.53
N GLU A 40 -29.24 -1.50 7.63
CA GLU A 40 -28.73 -0.32 6.95
C GLU A 40 -28.63 -0.54 5.43
N THR A 41 -28.85 0.52 4.67
CA THR A 41 -28.51 0.56 3.25
C THR A 41 -27.10 1.15 3.10
N VAL A 42 -26.23 0.45 2.39
CA VAL A 42 -24.83 0.81 2.22
C VAL A 42 -24.44 0.86 0.74
N GLU A 43 -23.46 1.70 0.46
CA GLU A 43 -22.77 1.77 -0.82
C GLU A 43 -21.36 1.22 -0.62
N LEU A 44 -20.99 0.20 -1.38
CA LEU A 44 -19.67 -0.45 -1.36
C LEU A 44 -19.05 -0.40 -2.74
N ALA A 45 -17.74 -0.23 -2.81
CA ALA A 45 -16.99 -0.35 -4.06
C ALA A 45 -15.70 -1.13 -3.84
N GLY A 46 -15.37 -2.01 -4.75
CA GLY A 46 -14.21 -2.87 -4.63
C GLY A 46 -14.02 -3.79 -5.83
N TRP A 47 -13.12 -4.73 -5.69
CA TRP A 47 -12.80 -5.74 -6.67
C TRP A 47 -13.45 -7.07 -6.31
N ILE A 48 -13.96 -7.77 -7.31
CA ILE A 48 -14.53 -9.10 -7.15
C ILE A 48 -13.41 -10.10 -6.91
N GLN A 49 -13.34 -10.66 -5.71
CA GLN A 49 -12.39 -11.71 -5.39
C GLN A 49 -12.88 -13.10 -5.82
N LYS A 50 -14.17 -13.38 -5.64
CA LYS A 50 -14.78 -14.66 -5.99
C LYS A 50 -16.24 -14.47 -6.41
N ILE A 51 -16.67 -15.27 -7.38
CA ILE A 51 -18.08 -15.36 -7.81
C ILE A 51 -18.51 -16.82 -7.67
N ARG A 52 -19.69 -17.02 -7.11
CA ARG A 52 -20.33 -18.34 -6.97
C ARG A 52 -21.76 -18.23 -7.45
N ASP A 53 -22.06 -18.83 -8.59
CA ASP A 53 -23.41 -18.95 -9.14
C ASP A 53 -24.03 -20.26 -8.64
N LEU A 54 -25.09 -20.19 -7.83
CA LEU A 54 -25.84 -21.33 -7.32
C LEU A 54 -27.24 -21.42 -7.97
N GLY A 55 -27.44 -20.78 -9.13
CA GLY A 55 -28.70 -20.76 -9.87
C GLY A 55 -29.71 -19.78 -9.29
N ALA A 56 -30.26 -20.07 -8.11
CA ALA A 56 -31.23 -19.18 -7.46
C ALA A 56 -30.62 -17.84 -7.01
N MET A 57 -29.35 -17.85 -6.62
CA MET A 57 -28.62 -16.68 -6.13
C MET A 57 -27.16 -16.70 -6.63
N ILE A 58 -26.61 -15.50 -6.85
CA ILE A 58 -25.19 -15.32 -7.11
C ILE A 58 -24.56 -14.66 -5.87
N PHE A 59 -23.44 -15.23 -5.42
CA PHE A 59 -22.64 -14.69 -4.32
C PHE A 59 -21.37 -14.10 -4.87
N ILE A 60 -21.05 -12.86 -4.47
CA ILE A 60 -19.79 -12.17 -4.79
C ILE A 60 -19.08 -11.85 -3.49
N ASP A 61 -17.83 -12.27 -3.37
CA ASP A 61 -16.94 -11.80 -2.34
C ASP A 61 -16.28 -10.50 -2.87
N LEU A 62 -16.76 -9.36 -2.40
CA LEU A 62 -16.26 -8.03 -2.77
C LEU A 62 -15.16 -7.61 -1.83
N ARG A 63 -13.99 -7.27 -2.37
CA ARG A 63 -12.79 -6.91 -1.61
C ARG A 63 -12.39 -5.46 -1.87
N ASP A 64 -12.04 -4.75 -0.81
CA ASP A 64 -11.31 -3.48 -0.88
C ASP A 64 -10.02 -3.55 -0.05
N GLN A 65 -9.38 -2.41 0.26
CA GLN A 65 -8.17 -2.35 1.09
C GLN A 65 -8.41 -2.83 2.53
N PHE A 66 -9.64 -2.74 3.02
CA PHE A 66 -9.97 -2.92 4.44
C PHE A 66 -10.50 -4.31 4.76
N GLY A 67 -10.96 -5.04 3.74
CA GLY A 67 -11.47 -6.39 3.94
C GLY A 67 -12.35 -6.90 2.82
N ILE A 68 -13.18 -7.88 3.15
CA ILE A 68 -14.06 -8.59 2.22
C ILE A 68 -15.47 -8.59 2.80
N THR A 69 -16.46 -8.29 1.96
CA THR A 69 -17.88 -8.43 2.30
C THR A 69 -18.57 -9.32 1.26
N GLN A 70 -19.38 -10.26 1.71
CA GLN A 70 -20.20 -11.06 0.81
C GLN A 70 -21.40 -10.25 0.33
N ILE A 71 -21.58 -10.21 -0.99
CA ILE A 71 -22.72 -9.64 -1.67
C ILE A 71 -23.61 -10.78 -2.17
N VAL A 72 -24.91 -10.67 -1.96
CA VAL A 72 -25.93 -11.60 -2.45
C VAL A 72 -26.76 -10.93 -3.52
N ILE A 73 -26.92 -11.61 -4.65
CA ILE A 73 -27.71 -11.14 -5.79
C ILE A 73 -28.81 -12.18 -6.01
N ASN A 74 -30.05 -11.77 -5.75
CA ASN A 74 -31.26 -12.59 -5.90
C ASN A 74 -32.25 -12.05 -6.94
N ASP A 75 -32.06 -10.81 -7.41
CA ASP A 75 -32.82 -10.21 -8.49
C ASP A 75 -32.40 -10.74 -9.85
N GLU A 76 -33.33 -11.14 -10.72
CA GLU A 76 -33.02 -11.76 -12.01
C GLU A 76 -32.26 -10.82 -12.97
N ALA A 77 -32.60 -9.54 -13.00
CA ALA A 77 -31.93 -8.58 -13.88
C ALA A 77 -30.49 -8.34 -13.42
N LEU A 78 -30.27 -8.26 -12.11
CA LEU A 78 -28.91 -8.14 -11.52
C LEU A 78 -28.10 -9.43 -11.69
N LYS A 79 -28.75 -10.62 -11.66
CA LYS A 79 -28.06 -11.90 -11.93
C LYS A 79 -27.54 -11.96 -13.36
N GLU A 80 -28.34 -11.56 -14.35
CA GLU A 80 -27.88 -11.51 -15.74
C GLU A 80 -26.69 -10.55 -15.92
N GLN A 81 -26.72 -9.40 -15.24
CA GLN A 81 -25.58 -8.49 -15.23
C GLN A 81 -24.35 -9.13 -14.55
N ALA A 82 -24.54 -9.78 -13.41
CA ALA A 82 -23.46 -10.42 -12.65
C ALA A 82 -22.80 -11.58 -13.40
N LYS A 83 -23.54 -12.35 -14.19
CA LYS A 83 -22.99 -13.42 -15.05
C LYS A 83 -21.97 -12.92 -16.08
N THR A 84 -22.01 -11.63 -16.42
CA THR A 84 -21.04 -11.02 -17.35
C THR A 84 -19.74 -10.61 -16.67
N LEU A 85 -19.67 -10.67 -15.32
CA LEU A 85 -18.52 -10.26 -14.53
C LEU A 85 -17.53 -11.40 -14.34
N THR A 86 -16.29 -11.04 -14.19
CA THR A 86 -15.18 -11.94 -13.90
C THR A 86 -14.49 -11.50 -12.62
N THR A 87 -13.71 -12.38 -12.04
CA THR A 87 -12.81 -12.05 -10.92
C THR A 87 -11.94 -10.83 -11.27
N GLU A 88 -11.63 -10.03 -10.27
CA GLU A 88 -10.88 -8.77 -10.39
C GLU A 88 -11.56 -7.67 -11.21
N SER A 89 -12.84 -7.84 -11.63
CA SER A 89 -13.64 -6.71 -12.06
C SER A 89 -13.91 -5.77 -10.89
N CYS A 90 -13.88 -4.46 -11.14
CA CYS A 90 -14.20 -3.43 -10.17
C CYS A 90 -15.68 -3.05 -10.28
N ILE A 91 -16.41 -3.11 -9.18
CA ILE A 91 -17.84 -2.81 -9.14
C ILE A 91 -18.20 -1.92 -7.96
N HIS A 92 -19.29 -1.21 -8.11
CA HIS A 92 -20.00 -0.50 -7.06
C HIS A 92 -21.33 -1.18 -6.80
N ILE A 93 -21.69 -1.35 -5.53
CA ILE A 93 -22.91 -2.02 -5.07
C ILE A 93 -23.65 -1.09 -4.12
N SER A 94 -24.94 -0.90 -4.40
CA SER A 94 -25.91 -0.41 -3.42
C SER A 94 -26.70 -1.59 -2.89
N GLY A 95 -26.84 -1.73 -1.57
CA GLY A 95 -27.53 -2.88 -1.02
C GLY A 95 -27.87 -2.75 0.46
N LYS A 96 -28.68 -3.67 0.96
CA LYS A 96 -29.09 -3.75 2.35
C LYS A 96 -28.25 -4.78 3.09
N VAL A 97 -27.71 -4.39 4.24
CA VAL A 97 -26.99 -5.29 5.15
C VAL A 97 -27.99 -6.20 5.86
N VAL A 98 -27.75 -7.49 5.85
CA VAL A 98 -28.53 -8.50 6.57
C VAL A 98 -27.62 -9.45 7.34
N GLU A 99 -28.16 -10.08 8.40
CA GLU A 99 -27.46 -11.16 9.08
C GLU A 99 -27.40 -12.40 8.21
N ARG A 100 -26.22 -13.03 8.13
CA ARG A 100 -26.05 -14.30 7.38
C ARG A 100 -26.70 -15.46 8.11
N SER A 101 -27.40 -16.29 7.33
CA SER A 101 -27.93 -17.55 7.85
C SER A 101 -26.80 -18.54 8.21
N ASN A 102 -25.72 -18.55 7.43
CA ASN A 102 -24.51 -19.35 7.68
C ASN A 102 -23.32 -18.43 7.94
N LYS A 103 -22.99 -18.21 9.22
CA LYS A 103 -21.88 -17.34 9.63
C LYS A 103 -20.52 -17.90 9.19
N ASN A 104 -19.65 -17.03 8.70
CA ASN A 104 -18.27 -17.38 8.31
C ASN A 104 -17.27 -16.77 9.28
N THR A 105 -16.74 -17.56 10.20
CA THR A 105 -15.78 -17.11 11.21
C THR A 105 -14.38 -16.79 10.66
N LYS A 106 -14.11 -17.06 9.37
CA LYS A 106 -12.80 -16.83 8.75
C LYS A 106 -12.56 -15.37 8.31
N ILE A 107 -13.62 -14.58 8.24
CA ILE A 107 -13.54 -13.16 7.87
C ILE A 107 -14.25 -12.30 8.92
N PRO A 108 -13.74 -11.06 9.19
CA PRO A 108 -14.34 -10.19 10.22
C PRO A 108 -15.81 -9.84 9.96
N THR A 109 -16.20 -9.70 8.70
CA THR A 109 -17.57 -9.38 8.27
C THR A 109 -18.46 -10.61 8.09
N GLY A 110 -18.02 -11.78 8.54
CA GLY A 110 -18.67 -13.06 8.25
C GLY A 110 -19.99 -13.30 8.93
N GLU A 111 -20.44 -12.42 9.80
CA GLU A 111 -21.79 -12.46 10.41
C GLU A 111 -22.86 -11.82 9.54
N ILE A 112 -22.45 -11.00 8.58
CA ILE A 112 -23.36 -10.24 7.71
C ILE A 112 -23.12 -10.53 6.22
N GLU A 113 -24.09 -10.18 5.42
CA GLU A 113 -24.00 -10.12 3.99
C GLU A 113 -24.80 -8.91 3.46
N VAL A 114 -24.56 -8.48 2.24
CA VAL A 114 -25.26 -7.36 1.63
C VAL A 114 -26.11 -7.86 0.47
N ILE A 115 -27.44 -7.70 0.56
CA ILE A 115 -28.34 -7.99 -0.54
C ILE A 115 -28.30 -6.81 -1.50
N ALA A 116 -27.82 -7.06 -2.71
CA ALA A 116 -27.66 -6.03 -3.73
C ALA A 116 -29.01 -5.55 -4.29
N ASN A 117 -29.19 -4.24 -4.30
CA ASN A 117 -30.31 -3.56 -4.98
C ASN A 117 -29.88 -2.94 -6.31
N LYS A 118 -28.59 -2.64 -6.46
CA LYS A 118 -27.99 -2.07 -7.67
C LYS A 118 -26.55 -2.52 -7.81
N ILE A 119 -26.14 -2.78 -9.04
CA ILE A 119 -24.76 -3.04 -9.43
C ILE A 119 -24.35 -2.06 -10.51
N GLU A 120 -23.22 -1.39 -10.34
CA GLU A 120 -22.59 -0.56 -11.35
C GLU A 120 -21.20 -1.10 -11.65
N ILE A 121 -20.89 -1.35 -12.91
CA ILE A 121 -19.59 -1.87 -13.34
C ILE A 121 -18.65 -0.69 -13.56
N LEU A 122 -17.70 -0.49 -12.65
CA LEU A 122 -16.71 0.57 -12.75
C LEU A 122 -15.57 0.19 -13.70
N GLY A 123 -15.20 -1.10 -13.72
CA GLY A 123 -14.16 -1.59 -14.61
C GLY A 123 -14.22 -3.11 -14.77
N LYS A 124 -14.49 -3.59 -15.97
CA LYS A 124 -14.55 -5.02 -16.25
C LYS A 124 -13.14 -5.58 -16.50
N CYS A 125 -12.79 -6.66 -15.82
CA CYS A 125 -11.60 -7.42 -16.14
C CYS A 125 -11.88 -8.24 -17.42
N LYS A 126 -11.17 -7.90 -18.51
CA LYS A 126 -11.43 -8.47 -19.85
C LYS A 126 -10.51 -9.63 -20.18
N ASN A 127 -9.37 -9.73 -19.51
CA ASN A 127 -8.33 -10.70 -19.80
C ASN A 127 -8.35 -11.82 -18.75
N VAL A 128 -7.90 -13.00 -19.15
CA VAL A 128 -7.55 -14.06 -18.20
C VAL A 128 -6.40 -13.55 -17.36
N LEU A 129 -6.51 -13.73 -16.05
CA LEU A 129 -5.43 -13.33 -15.14
C LEU A 129 -4.19 -14.21 -15.37
N PRO A 130 -2.99 -13.63 -15.35
CA PRO A 130 -1.75 -14.39 -15.54
C PRO A 130 -1.49 -15.40 -14.41
N PHE A 131 -2.06 -15.15 -13.24
CA PHE A 131 -2.04 -16.04 -12.06
C PHE A 131 -3.21 -15.73 -11.14
N GLU A 132 -3.54 -16.69 -10.28
CA GLU A 132 -4.53 -16.50 -9.21
C GLU A 132 -3.90 -15.69 -8.06
N ILE A 133 -4.58 -14.61 -7.62
CA ILE A 133 -4.01 -13.63 -6.69
C ILE A 133 -3.86 -14.19 -5.27
N ASN A 134 -4.91 -14.85 -4.77
CA ASN A 134 -4.93 -15.45 -3.44
C ASN A 134 -4.95 -16.97 -3.57
N THR A 135 -3.81 -17.54 -3.88
CA THR A 135 -3.59 -18.99 -4.04
C THR A 135 -2.53 -19.48 -3.07
N ASP A 136 -2.64 -20.73 -2.64
CA ASP A 136 -1.60 -21.43 -1.88
C ASP A 136 -0.47 -21.98 -2.79
N GLN A 137 -0.66 -21.86 -4.12
CA GLN A 137 0.37 -22.29 -5.09
C GLN A 137 1.45 -21.22 -5.21
N GLU A 138 2.70 -21.67 -5.32
CA GLU A 138 3.81 -20.79 -5.58
C GLU A 138 3.77 -20.26 -7.02
N VAL A 139 3.68 -18.95 -7.17
CA VAL A 139 3.72 -18.27 -8.47
C VAL A 139 5.16 -17.82 -8.72
N ARG A 140 5.68 -18.06 -9.93
CA ARG A 140 7.04 -17.66 -10.33
C ARG A 140 7.27 -16.16 -10.11
N GLU A 141 8.43 -15.84 -9.58
CA GLU A 141 8.78 -14.47 -9.20
C GLU A 141 8.80 -13.50 -10.38
N ASP A 142 9.33 -13.93 -11.53
CA ASP A 142 9.37 -13.14 -12.76
C ASP A 142 7.96 -12.71 -13.21
N LEU A 143 7.00 -13.62 -13.16
CA LEU A 143 5.61 -13.34 -13.50
C LEU A 143 4.95 -12.39 -12.50
N ARG A 144 5.23 -12.54 -11.20
CA ARG A 144 4.76 -11.64 -10.14
C ARG A 144 5.33 -10.23 -10.28
N LEU A 145 6.60 -10.11 -10.69
CA LEU A 145 7.24 -8.82 -10.94
C LEU A 145 6.72 -8.15 -12.20
N GLU A 146 6.46 -8.91 -13.27
CA GLU A 146 5.86 -8.39 -14.51
C GLU A 146 4.44 -7.83 -14.25
N TYR A 147 3.64 -8.52 -13.43
CA TYR A 147 2.29 -8.11 -13.07
C TYR A 147 2.20 -7.63 -11.61
N ARG A 148 3.17 -6.83 -11.17
CA ARG A 148 3.30 -6.39 -9.77
C ARG A 148 2.04 -5.76 -9.20
N PHE A 149 1.24 -5.06 -10.00
CA PHE A 149 -0.03 -4.46 -9.59
C PHE A 149 -1.10 -5.49 -9.22
N LEU A 150 -1.05 -6.71 -9.77
CA LEU A 150 -1.89 -7.84 -9.35
C LEU A 150 -1.31 -8.53 -8.12
N ASP A 151 0.00 -8.73 -8.09
CA ASP A 151 0.70 -9.34 -6.96
C ASP A 151 0.49 -8.55 -5.66
N LEU A 152 0.47 -7.21 -5.73
CA LEU A 152 0.17 -6.33 -4.59
C LEU A 152 -1.29 -6.43 -4.09
N ARG A 153 -2.17 -7.11 -4.80
CA ARG A 153 -3.53 -7.44 -4.32
C ARG A 153 -3.56 -8.69 -3.45
N ASN A 154 -2.50 -9.51 -3.47
CA ASN A 154 -2.36 -10.64 -2.57
C ASN A 154 -2.39 -10.15 -1.12
N GLU A 155 -3.22 -10.77 -0.28
CA GLU A 155 -3.49 -10.31 1.08
C GLU A 155 -2.22 -10.18 1.94
N LYS A 156 -1.32 -11.17 1.85
CA LYS A 156 -0.06 -11.16 2.61
C LYS A 156 0.84 -10.00 2.20
N LEU A 157 1.02 -9.79 0.90
CA LEU A 157 1.86 -8.70 0.38
C LEU A 157 1.24 -7.33 0.67
N HIS A 158 -0.07 -7.22 0.47
CA HIS A 158 -0.81 -6.01 0.78
C HIS A 158 -0.63 -5.61 2.25
N ASN A 159 -0.83 -6.56 3.17
CA ASN A 159 -0.63 -6.36 4.60
C ASN A 159 0.81 -6.00 4.95
N ASN A 160 1.81 -6.57 4.29
CA ASN A 160 3.22 -6.21 4.48
C ASN A 160 3.49 -4.74 4.10
N ILE A 161 2.92 -4.25 3.00
CA ILE A 161 3.06 -2.84 2.59
C ILE A 161 2.37 -1.91 3.60
N LEU A 162 1.17 -2.26 4.07
CA LEU A 162 0.47 -1.50 5.10
C LEU A 162 1.23 -1.52 6.44
N LEU A 163 1.78 -2.67 6.83
CA LEU A 163 2.63 -2.80 8.02
C LEU A 163 3.85 -1.90 7.93
N ARG A 164 4.56 -1.91 6.78
CA ARG A 164 5.69 -1.00 6.55
C ARG A 164 5.29 0.47 6.75
N SER A 165 4.15 0.88 6.19
CA SER A 165 3.63 2.24 6.37
C SER A 165 3.41 2.59 7.84
N LYS A 166 2.81 1.67 8.62
CA LYS A 166 2.58 1.84 10.06
C LYS A 166 3.88 1.90 10.85
N ILE A 167 4.88 1.08 10.50
CA ILE A 167 6.20 1.09 11.12
C ILE A 167 6.88 2.45 10.90
N LEU A 168 6.91 2.94 9.65
CA LEU A 168 7.50 4.24 9.32
C LEU A 168 6.82 5.39 10.06
N LYS A 169 5.49 5.37 10.15
CA LYS A 169 4.77 6.35 10.96
C LYS A 169 5.15 6.27 12.44
N THR A 170 5.23 5.07 13.00
CA THR A 170 5.60 4.87 14.41
C THR A 170 7.01 5.37 14.72
N LEU A 171 7.96 5.12 13.80
CA LEU A 171 9.33 5.66 13.93
C LEU A 171 9.32 7.19 13.94
N ARG A 172 8.59 7.82 13.01
CA ARG A 172 8.46 9.29 12.97
C ARG A 172 7.85 9.86 14.24
N ASP A 173 6.71 9.29 14.67
CA ASP A 173 6.01 9.73 15.88
C ASP A 173 6.96 9.65 17.11
N LYS A 174 7.77 8.58 17.21
CA LYS A 174 8.69 8.40 18.34
C LYS A 174 9.90 9.32 18.27
N MET A 175 10.45 9.57 17.09
CA MET A 175 11.54 10.52 16.91
C MET A 175 11.11 11.95 17.22
N ASP A 176 9.90 12.33 16.79
CA ASP A 176 9.29 13.63 17.11
C ASP A 176 9.09 13.80 18.63
N GLU A 177 8.56 12.76 19.32
CA GLU A 177 8.42 12.72 20.78
C GLU A 177 9.75 12.94 21.52
N LEU A 178 10.86 12.43 20.94
CA LEU A 178 12.21 12.63 21.49
C LEU A 178 12.83 13.99 21.11
N GLY A 179 12.08 14.83 20.43
CA GLY A 179 12.47 16.21 20.08
C GLY A 179 13.38 16.30 18.85
N PHE A 180 13.37 15.30 17.97
CA PHE A 180 14.07 15.36 16.69
C PHE A 180 13.23 16.08 15.63
N ALA A 181 13.85 16.93 14.82
CA ALA A 181 13.24 17.54 13.66
C ALA A 181 13.43 16.65 12.41
N GLU A 182 12.34 16.29 11.70
CA GLU A 182 12.44 15.59 10.42
C GLU A 182 12.83 16.60 9.31
N ILE A 183 14.03 16.46 8.77
CA ILE A 183 14.54 17.32 7.70
C ILE A 183 14.99 16.44 6.54
N GLN A 184 14.36 16.62 5.38
CA GLN A 184 14.75 15.92 4.15
C GLN A 184 15.91 16.63 3.48
N THR A 185 16.91 15.86 3.08
CA THR A 185 18.10 16.32 2.38
C THR A 185 18.02 16.08 0.88
N PRO A 186 18.80 16.80 0.05
CA PRO A 186 18.80 16.61 -1.40
C PRO A 186 19.19 15.19 -1.80
N ILE A 187 18.50 14.66 -2.83
CA ILE A 187 18.82 13.35 -3.43
C ILE A 187 19.82 13.50 -4.60
N LEU A 188 19.75 14.60 -5.34
CA LEU A 188 20.78 14.91 -6.35
C LEU A 188 21.90 15.67 -5.66
N ALA A 189 23.02 15.01 -5.45
CA ALA A 189 24.17 15.52 -4.70
C ALA A 189 25.46 15.40 -5.51
N ASN A 190 26.55 15.91 -4.96
CA ASN A 190 27.87 15.59 -5.45
C ASN A 190 28.29 14.20 -4.95
N SER A 191 29.14 13.52 -5.72
CA SER A 191 29.77 12.26 -5.28
C SER A 191 30.50 12.46 -3.96
N SER A 192 30.31 11.50 -3.03
CA SER A 192 31.03 11.48 -1.77
C SER A 192 31.67 10.10 -1.54
N PRO A 193 32.93 10.05 -1.08
CA PRO A 193 33.66 8.79 -0.90
C PRO A 193 33.22 8.05 0.36
N GLU A 194 32.02 7.47 0.36
CA GLU A 194 31.47 6.74 1.53
C GLU A 194 31.69 5.23 1.48
N GLY A 195 32.53 4.73 0.57
CA GLY A 195 32.97 3.35 0.54
C GLY A 195 32.26 2.43 -0.46
N ALA A 196 31.08 2.79 -0.96
CA ALA A 196 30.40 2.11 -2.07
C ALA A 196 30.59 2.87 -3.40
N ARG A 197 30.18 2.28 -4.50
CA ARG A 197 30.10 2.99 -5.78
C ARG A 197 28.82 3.80 -5.83
N ASP A 198 28.91 4.99 -6.46
CA ASP A 198 27.77 5.87 -6.64
C ASP A 198 26.94 5.49 -7.88
N TYR A 199 25.62 5.60 -7.79
CA TYR A 199 24.79 5.74 -8.97
C TYR A 199 24.89 7.16 -9.50
N LEU A 200 25.28 7.32 -10.78
CA LEU A 200 25.49 8.61 -11.42
C LEU A 200 24.30 9.01 -12.29
N VAL A 201 23.91 10.28 -12.20
CA VAL A 201 22.85 10.88 -13.02
C VAL A 201 23.49 11.95 -13.92
N PRO A 202 23.54 11.78 -15.24
CA PRO A 202 24.11 12.77 -16.14
C PRO A 202 23.40 14.11 -16.08
N SER A 203 24.17 15.21 -16.01
CA SER A 203 23.63 16.56 -16.11
C SER A 203 23.29 16.90 -17.56
N ARG A 204 22.04 17.31 -17.80
CA ARG A 204 21.64 17.79 -19.14
C ARG A 204 22.12 19.22 -19.43
N LEU A 205 22.33 20.01 -18.38
CA LEU A 205 22.70 21.42 -18.47
C LEU A 205 24.22 21.59 -18.62
N ASN A 206 25.00 20.68 -18.02
CA ASN A 206 26.44 20.73 -17.97
C ASN A 206 27.00 19.44 -18.60
N PRO A 207 27.30 19.44 -19.91
CA PRO A 207 27.84 18.25 -20.60
C PRO A 207 29.14 17.76 -19.97
N GLY A 208 29.21 16.45 -19.67
CA GLY A 208 30.35 15.82 -19.01
C GLY A 208 30.32 15.85 -17.48
N GLU A 209 29.35 16.52 -16.89
CA GLU A 209 29.14 16.51 -15.43
C GLU A 209 28.01 15.58 -15.00
N PHE A 210 28.05 15.13 -13.73
CA PHE A 210 27.13 14.16 -13.16
C PHE A 210 26.71 14.58 -11.74
N TYR A 211 25.46 14.31 -11.41
CA TYR A 211 25.02 14.19 -10.02
C TYR A 211 25.24 12.76 -9.54
N ALA A 212 25.43 12.58 -8.25
CA ALA A 212 25.41 11.28 -7.60
C ALA A 212 24.14 11.12 -6.74
N LEU A 213 23.62 9.90 -6.68
CA LEU A 213 22.60 9.55 -5.70
C LEU A 213 23.28 9.26 -4.36
N PRO A 214 22.79 9.78 -3.22
CA PRO A 214 23.49 9.69 -1.94
C PRO A 214 23.56 8.26 -1.41
N GLN A 215 24.73 7.84 -0.97
CA GLN A 215 24.92 6.57 -0.26
C GLN A 215 24.38 6.65 1.18
N ALA A 216 24.42 7.83 1.77
CA ALA A 216 23.85 8.25 3.04
C ALA A 216 23.82 9.79 3.08
N PRO A 217 23.00 10.45 3.90
CA PRO A 217 22.96 11.92 3.98
C PRO A 217 24.08 12.52 4.83
N GLN A 218 25.25 11.88 4.91
CA GLN A 218 26.31 12.19 5.87
C GLN A 218 26.78 13.65 5.84
N GLN A 219 27.04 14.20 4.65
CA GLN A 219 27.51 15.60 4.54
C GLN A 219 26.39 16.58 4.94
N PHE A 220 25.16 16.31 4.53
CA PHE A 220 24.03 17.19 4.80
C PHE A 220 23.68 17.23 6.28
N LYS A 221 23.66 16.08 6.98
CA LYS A 221 23.36 16.06 8.42
C LYS A 221 24.44 16.74 9.25
N GLN A 222 25.73 16.66 8.85
CA GLN A 222 26.79 17.44 9.49
C GLN A 222 26.58 18.95 9.28
N LEU A 223 26.21 19.37 8.08
CA LEU A 223 25.87 20.77 7.82
C LEU A 223 24.70 21.26 8.67
N LEU A 224 23.68 20.45 8.89
CA LEU A 224 22.56 20.77 9.77
C LEU A 224 23.05 21.00 11.22
N MET A 225 23.92 20.12 11.75
CA MET A 225 24.48 20.30 13.09
C MET A 225 25.29 21.61 13.20
N VAL A 226 26.14 21.88 12.21
CA VAL A 226 26.92 23.14 12.18
C VAL A 226 26.01 24.37 12.02
N SER A 227 24.84 24.21 11.40
CA SER A 227 23.86 25.27 11.23
C SER A 227 22.99 25.53 12.46
N GLY A 228 23.22 24.81 13.57
CA GLY A 228 22.57 25.05 14.86
C GLY A 228 21.31 24.22 15.09
N PHE A 229 21.12 23.11 14.38
CA PHE A 229 20.09 22.14 14.73
C PHE A 229 20.64 21.17 15.78
N ASP A 230 19.91 20.99 16.87
CA ASP A 230 20.34 20.13 17.97
C ASP A 230 20.09 18.65 17.70
N LYS A 231 18.94 18.32 17.07
CA LYS A 231 18.51 16.96 16.79
C LYS A 231 17.81 16.90 15.43
N TYR A 232 18.35 16.09 14.56
CA TYR A 232 17.84 15.85 13.21
C TYR A 232 17.54 14.36 13.01
N PHE A 233 16.52 14.07 12.23
CA PHE A 233 16.32 12.73 11.64
C PHE A 233 15.68 12.81 10.28
N GLN A 234 15.77 11.72 9.53
CA GLN A 234 14.92 11.46 8.35
C GLN A 234 14.84 9.95 8.07
N ILE A 235 13.81 9.54 7.33
CA ILE A 235 13.80 8.23 6.68
C ILE A 235 14.47 8.44 5.32
N ALA A 236 15.78 8.26 5.29
CA ALA A 236 16.64 8.62 4.16
C ALA A 236 16.63 7.54 3.07
N PRO A 237 16.31 7.85 1.81
CA PRO A 237 16.63 6.96 0.70
C PRO A 237 18.15 6.94 0.48
N CYS A 238 18.73 5.75 0.44
CA CYS A 238 20.15 5.52 0.26
C CYS A 238 20.39 4.61 -0.94
N PHE A 239 21.46 4.90 -1.70
CA PHE A 239 21.75 4.25 -2.96
C PHE A 239 23.21 3.79 -2.96
N ARG A 240 23.45 2.51 -3.28
CA ARG A 240 24.79 1.95 -3.38
C ARG A 240 24.85 1.03 -4.58
N ASP A 241 25.72 1.34 -5.54
CA ASP A 241 25.94 0.51 -6.74
C ASP A 241 26.89 -0.65 -6.37
N GLU A 242 26.34 -1.61 -5.66
CA GLU A 242 27.00 -2.82 -5.21
C GLU A 242 26.32 -4.05 -5.81
N ASP A 243 27.04 -5.15 -5.90
CA ASP A 243 26.50 -6.41 -6.37
C ASP A 243 25.36 -6.90 -5.46
N PRO A 244 24.16 -7.15 -6.01
CA PRO A 244 23.03 -7.59 -5.19
C PRO A 244 23.34 -8.97 -4.61
N ARG A 245 23.16 -9.13 -3.29
CA ARG A 245 23.23 -10.41 -2.59
C ARG A 245 21.82 -10.83 -2.21
N ALA A 246 21.54 -12.13 -2.28
CA ALA A 246 20.22 -12.68 -2.00
C ALA A 246 19.68 -12.36 -0.59
N ASP A 247 20.58 -12.11 0.36
CA ASP A 247 20.30 -11.84 1.77
C ASP A 247 20.33 -10.34 2.16
N ARG A 248 20.56 -9.44 1.20
CA ARG A 248 20.72 -8.00 1.44
C ARG A 248 19.79 -7.17 0.56
N ALA A 249 19.54 -5.94 1.01
CA ALA A 249 18.81 -4.96 0.24
C ALA A 249 19.46 -4.73 -1.13
N PRO A 250 18.67 -4.56 -2.19
CA PRO A 250 19.17 -4.08 -3.47
C PRO A 250 19.84 -2.72 -3.31
N GLY A 251 20.50 -2.22 -4.35
CA GLY A 251 21.24 -0.96 -4.33
C GLY A 251 20.46 0.27 -3.87
N GLU A 252 19.13 0.16 -3.65
CA GLU A 252 18.27 1.18 -3.05
C GLU A 252 17.67 0.64 -1.74
N PHE A 253 17.81 1.39 -0.64
CA PHE A 253 17.22 1.07 0.66
C PHE A 253 16.94 2.34 1.47
N TYR A 254 16.24 2.19 2.60
CA TYR A 254 15.90 3.31 3.48
C TYR A 254 16.55 3.13 4.85
N GLN A 255 17.09 4.22 5.39
CA GLN A 255 17.65 4.28 6.74
C GLN A 255 16.81 5.20 7.61
N LEU A 256 16.58 4.82 8.87
CA LEU A 256 16.30 5.80 9.90
C LEU A 256 17.64 6.45 10.24
N ASP A 257 17.91 7.60 9.64
CA ASP A 257 19.14 8.36 9.87
C ASP A 257 18.87 9.49 10.85
N PHE A 258 19.74 9.69 11.81
CA PHE A 258 19.62 10.79 12.78
C PHE A 258 20.99 11.27 13.26
N GLU A 259 21.05 12.52 13.72
CA GLU A 259 22.24 13.16 14.24
C GLU A 259 21.88 14.04 15.44
N MET A 260 22.80 14.17 16.38
CA MET A 260 22.63 14.96 17.61
C MET A 260 23.85 15.83 17.88
N SER A 261 23.61 17.13 18.14
CA SER A 261 24.64 18.02 18.67
C SER A 261 24.83 17.81 20.16
N PHE A 262 26.00 18.12 20.67
CA PHE A 262 26.34 18.08 22.11
C PHE A 262 26.09 16.72 22.78
N ALA A 263 26.17 15.63 22.02
CA ALA A 263 25.88 14.27 22.47
C ALA A 263 27.12 13.41 22.54
N THR A 264 27.13 12.48 23.48
CA THR A 264 28.12 11.40 23.58
C THR A 264 27.59 10.14 22.88
N GLN A 265 28.45 9.14 22.69
CA GLN A 265 28.06 7.83 22.17
C GLN A 265 26.92 7.19 22.98
N GLU A 266 27.00 7.31 24.32
CA GLU A 266 25.97 6.77 25.23
C GLU A 266 24.60 7.44 25.04
N ASP A 267 24.57 8.71 24.68
CA ASP A 267 23.31 9.41 24.41
C ASP A 267 22.66 8.93 23.10
N VAL A 268 23.48 8.61 22.10
CA VAL A 268 23.00 7.97 20.85
C VAL A 268 22.43 6.57 21.13
N PHE A 269 23.12 5.78 21.96
CA PHE A 269 22.64 4.44 22.35
C PHE A 269 21.31 4.49 23.08
N LYS A 270 21.09 5.44 23.98
CA LYS A 270 19.80 5.63 24.68
C LYS A 270 18.66 5.87 23.68
N VAL A 271 18.88 6.68 22.66
CA VAL A 271 17.86 6.92 21.60
C VAL A 271 17.52 5.61 20.87
N ILE A 272 18.53 4.84 20.49
CA ILE A 272 18.32 3.56 19.79
C ILE A 272 17.59 2.56 20.68
N GLU A 273 18.00 2.43 21.95
CA GLU A 273 17.40 1.53 22.94
C GLU A 273 15.95 1.91 23.28
N GLU A 274 15.57 3.15 23.06
CA GLU A 274 14.20 3.60 23.24
C GLU A 274 13.36 3.39 21.97
N VAL A 275 13.86 3.82 20.81
CA VAL A 275 13.10 3.82 19.54
C VAL A 275 12.88 2.40 19.00
N VAL A 276 13.92 1.57 18.98
CA VAL A 276 13.84 0.24 18.37
C VAL A 276 12.92 -0.70 19.16
N PRO A 277 13.12 -0.91 20.49
CA PRO A 277 12.22 -1.75 21.27
C PRO A 277 10.78 -1.25 21.31
N TYR A 278 10.55 0.07 21.37
CA TYR A 278 9.22 0.66 21.29
C TYR A 278 8.51 0.26 19.99
N THR A 279 9.22 0.40 18.87
CA THR A 279 8.66 0.04 17.56
C THR A 279 8.35 -1.44 17.47
N PHE A 280 9.26 -2.33 17.89
CA PHE A 280 9.01 -3.78 17.87
C PHE A 280 7.81 -4.16 18.75
N LYS A 281 7.74 -3.69 19.99
CA LYS A 281 6.64 -3.99 20.92
C LYS A 281 5.25 -3.58 20.41
N LYS A 282 5.20 -2.60 19.49
CA LYS A 282 3.93 -2.15 18.91
C LYS A 282 3.38 -3.08 17.84
N PHE A 283 4.23 -3.94 17.24
CA PHE A 283 3.87 -4.78 16.10
C PHE A 283 4.09 -6.28 16.33
N THR A 284 4.65 -6.66 17.48
CA THR A 284 4.78 -8.05 17.94
C THR A 284 3.88 -8.27 19.16
#